data_55eb31783d281e38409c8a018af63511
#
_entry.id   55eb31783d281e38409c8a018af63511
#
_cell.length_a   1.000
_cell.length_b   1.000
_cell.length_c   1.000
_cell.angle_alpha   90.00
_cell.angle_beta   90.00
_cell.angle_gamma   90.00
#
_symmetry.space_group_name_H-M   'P 1'
#
loop_
_entity.id
_entity.type
_entity.pdbx_description
1 polymer ?
#
loop_
_entity_poly.entity_id
_entity_poly.type
_entity_poly.pdbx_seq_one_letter_code
_entity_poly.pdbx_strand_id
1 'polypeptide(L)'
;MAVMKIEYYSEVLDMEWGVNVLYPDASRVTEPNSKDIPVLYLLHGMSGNHNSWLKRTNVERLLRGTNLIVVMPNTSNGWYTDTQYGYNYYTALAEELPKVLKRFFPNMTNERDKTFIAGLSMGGYGSFKLALSTDRFS
;
A
#
# COMPACT_ATOMS: atom_id res chain seq x y z
N MET A 1 1.63 12.64 -11.20
CA MET A 1 1.85 11.61 -10.16
C MET A 1 2.71 10.51 -10.74
N ALA A 2 3.79 10.17 -10.10
CA ALA A 2 4.67 9.10 -10.57
C ALA A 2 4.06 7.74 -10.28
N VAL A 3 4.10 6.82 -11.25
CA VAL A 3 3.65 5.44 -11.10
C VAL A 3 4.89 4.57 -10.97
N MET A 4 5.06 3.93 -9.81
CA MET A 4 6.20 3.07 -9.53
C MET A 4 5.73 1.62 -9.38
N LYS A 5 6.34 0.73 -10.14
CA LYS A 5 6.13 -0.72 -10.03
C LYS A 5 7.36 -1.28 -9.36
N ILE A 6 7.18 -1.82 -8.18
CA ILE A 6 8.25 -2.29 -7.32
C ILE A 6 8.09 -3.80 -7.14
N GLU A 7 9.14 -4.53 -7.39
CA GLU A 7 9.29 -5.91 -6.99
C GLU A 7 10.43 -5.97 -5.98
N TYR A 8 10.19 -6.56 -4.83
CA TYR A 8 11.16 -6.69 -3.75
C TYR A 8 11.13 -8.11 -3.18
N TYR A 9 12.22 -8.55 -2.63
CA TYR A 9 12.26 -9.82 -1.92
C TYR A 9 11.62 -9.66 -0.55
N SER A 10 10.54 -10.38 -0.33
CA SER A 10 9.86 -10.46 0.97
C SER A 10 10.48 -11.59 1.79
N GLU A 11 11.07 -11.25 2.93
CA GLU A 11 11.60 -12.24 3.86
C GLU A 11 10.47 -13.03 4.53
N VAL A 12 9.34 -12.40 4.77
CA VAL A 12 8.15 -13.02 5.39
C VAL A 12 7.50 -14.03 4.46
N LEU A 13 7.44 -13.73 3.15
CA LEU A 13 6.85 -14.61 2.15
C LEU A 13 7.87 -15.55 1.51
N ASP A 14 9.17 -15.32 1.72
CA ASP A 14 10.29 -16.05 1.12
C ASP A 14 10.20 -16.08 -0.41
N MET A 15 9.87 -14.92 -1.02
CA MET A 15 9.78 -14.77 -2.47
C MET A 15 9.83 -13.32 -2.91
N GLU A 16 10.08 -13.10 -4.21
CA GLU A 16 9.89 -11.79 -4.82
C GLU A 16 8.41 -11.42 -4.85
N TRP A 17 8.09 -10.19 -4.43
CA TRP A 17 6.73 -9.75 -4.24
C TRP A 17 6.49 -8.35 -4.79
N GLY A 18 5.37 -8.16 -5.47
CA GLY A 18 5.04 -6.92 -6.16
C GLY A 18 4.21 -5.95 -5.32
N VAL A 19 4.55 -4.68 -5.40
CA VAL A 19 3.75 -3.55 -4.91
C VAL A 19 3.80 -2.41 -5.90
N ASN A 20 2.67 -1.78 -6.18
CA ASN A 20 2.64 -0.55 -6.96
C ASN A 20 2.46 0.65 -6.04
N VAL A 21 3.12 1.74 -6.38
CA VAL A 21 3.06 2.99 -5.61
C VAL A 21 2.77 4.15 -6.55
N LEU A 22 1.79 4.96 -6.19
CA LEU A 22 1.62 6.30 -6.74
C LEU A 22 2.33 7.29 -5.81
N TYR A 23 3.24 8.08 -6.37
CA TYR A 23 4.02 9.03 -5.61
C TYR A 23 3.80 10.45 -6.13
N PRO A 24 3.55 11.45 -5.25
CA PRO A 24 3.36 12.82 -5.70
C PRO A 24 4.65 13.36 -6.32
N ASP A 25 4.59 13.72 -7.58
CA ASP A 25 5.69 14.36 -8.27
C ASP A 25 5.66 15.88 -8.10
N ALA A 26 6.82 16.52 -8.15
CA ALA A 26 7.03 17.92 -7.78
C ALA A 26 6.32 18.95 -8.66
N SER A 27 5.74 18.56 -9.80
CA SER A 27 5.31 19.52 -10.81
C SER A 27 3.98 20.24 -10.51
N ARG A 28 3.19 19.80 -9.54
CA ARG A 28 1.87 20.38 -9.21
C ARG A 28 1.48 20.38 -7.75
N VAL A 29 2.25 19.77 -6.91
CA VAL A 29 1.92 19.58 -5.51
C VAL A 29 3.08 20.00 -4.66
N THR A 30 2.85 21.01 -3.86
CA THR A 30 3.66 21.40 -2.71
C THR A 30 5.10 20.92 -2.67
N GLU A 31 5.94 21.89 -2.44
CA GLU A 31 7.33 21.85 -1.95
C GLU A 31 8.12 20.55 -2.24
N PRO A 32 9.17 20.59 -3.06
CA PRO A 32 10.00 19.44 -3.42
C PRO A 32 10.57 18.62 -2.25
N ASN A 33 10.42 19.09 -1.03
CA ASN A 33 10.97 18.49 0.19
C ASN A 33 9.92 18.30 1.28
N SER A 34 8.63 18.16 0.92
CA SER A 34 7.61 17.92 1.95
C SER A 34 7.93 16.63 2.71
N LYS A 35 8.08 16.76 4.01
CA LYS A 35 8.20 15.64 4.95
C LYS A 35 6.80 15.23 5.38
N ASP A 36 6.67 14.02 5.90
CA ASP A 36 5.41 13.48 6.43
C ASP A 36 4.27 13.46 5.40
N ILE A 37 4.57 12.98 4.19
CA ILE A 37 3.55 12.83 3.14
C ILE A 37 2.55 11.77 3.59
N PRO A 38 1.24 12.10 3.63
CA PRO A 38 0.21 11.13 3.95
C PRO A 38 0.24 9.90 3.04
N VAL A 39 -0.18 8.75 3.57
CA VAL A 39 -0.16 7.50 2.82
C VAL A 39 -1.52 6.79 2.90
N LEU A 40 -1.97 6.29 1.76
CA LEU A 40 -3.14 5.42 1.64
C LEU A 40 -2.70 4.03 1.16
N TYR A 41 -2.99 3.01 1.96
CA TYR A 41 -2.91 1.62 1.54
C TYR A 41 -4.23 1.24 0.87
N LEU A 42 -4.17 0.89 -0.42
CA LEU A 42 -5.35 0.62 -1.25
C LEU A 42 -5.36 -0.84 -1.68
N LEU A 43 -6.21 -1.63 -1.03
CA LEU A 43 -6.21 -3.08 -1.08
C LEU A 43 -7.10 -3.61 -2.22
N HIS A 44 -6.58 -4.56 -3.01
CA HIS A 44 -7.32 -5.17 -4.11
C HIS A 44 -8.32 -6.22 -3.64
N GLY A 45 -9.32 -6.51 -4.47
CA GLY A 45 -10.29 -7.58 -4.27
C GLY A 45 -9.81 -8.94 -4.76
N MET A 46 -10.65 -9.96 -4.54
CA MET A 46 -10.38 -11.33 -4.97
C MET A 46 -10.15 -11.41 -6.49
N SER A 47 -9.31 -12.33 -6.93
CA SER A 47 -8.86 -12.50 -8.32
C SER A 47 -8.02 -11.34 -8.88
N GLY A 48 -7.67 -10.37 -8.04
CA GLY A 48 -6.79 -9.27 -8.38
C GLY A 48 -5.36 -9.43 -7.86
N ASN A 49 -4.60 -8.37 -8.00
CA ASN A 49 -3.26 -8.21 -7.45
C ASN A 49 -2.92 -6.72 -7.34
N HIS A 50 -1.66 -6.40 -7.05
CA HIS A 50 -1.17 -5.01 -6.95
C HIS A 50 -1.39 -4.15 -8.20
N ASN A 51 -1.70 -4.75 -9.36
CA ASN A 51 -2.00 -4.01 -10.59
C ASN A 51 -3.48 -3.66 -10.79
N SER A 52 -4.38 -4.22 -9.97
CA SER A 52 -5.82 -4.16 -10.22
C SER A 52 -6.36 -2.72 -10.22
N TRP A 53 -5.98 -1.92 -9.26
CA TRP A 53 -6.43 -0.53 -9.17
C TRP A 53 -5.97 0.32 -10.36
N LEU A 54 -4.72 0.14 -10.81
CA LEU A 54 -4.18 0.86 -11.97
C LEU A 54 -4.81 0.42 -13.28
N LYS A 55 -5.11 -0.88 -13.44
CA LYS A 55 -5.66 -1.44 -14.68
C LYS A 55 -7.15 -1.20 -14.85
N ARG A 56 -7.90 -1.15 -13.76
CA ARG A 56 -9.37 -1.20 -13.78
C ARG A 56 -10.03 0.08 -13.36
N THR A 57 -9.26 1.09 -12.96
CA THR A 57 -9.80 2.36 -12.46
C THR A 57 -9.00 3.55 -12.95
N ASN A 58 -9.55 4.73 -12.73
CA ASN A 58 -8.88 6.01 -12.99
C ASN A 58 -8.17 6.57 -11.75
N VAL A 59 -7.72 5.71 -10.82
CA VAL A 59 -7.18 6.14 -9.53
C VAL A 59 -6.02 7.13 -9.68
N GLU A 60 -5.09 6.88 -10.60
CA GLU A 60 -3.96 7.80 -10.86
C GLU A 60 -4.46 9.18 -11.30
N ARG A 61 -5.40 9.21 -12.23
CA ARG A 61 -5.97 10.46 -12.75
C ARG A 61 -6.71 11.24 -11.67
N LEU A 62 -7.47 10.56 -10.82
CA LEU A 62 -8.26 11.19 -9.75
C LEU A 62 -7.37 11.78 -8.66
N LEU A 63 -6.24 11.13 -8.39
CA LEU A 63 -5.31 11.54 -7.34
C LEU A 63 -4.19 12.46 -7.83
N ARG A 64 -4.12 12.68 -9.14
CA ARG A 64 -3.15 13.60 -9.72
C ARG A 64 -3.34 15.01 -9.16
N GLY A 65 -2.29 15.57 -8.59
CA GLY A 65 -2.33 16.88 -7.94
C GLY A 65 -2.63 16.83 -6.44
N THR A 66 -2.73 15.64 -5.85
CA THR A 66 -2.77 15.46 -4.40
C THR A 66 -1.38 15.20 -3.83
N ASN A 67 -1.15 15.61 -2.59
CA ASN A 67 0.06 15.28 -1.84
C ASN A 67 -0.15 13.98 -1.05
N LEU A 68 -0.35 12.87 -1.76
CA LEU A 68 -0.69 11.58 -1.16
C LEU A 68 0.15 10.48 -1.82
N ILE A 69 0.79 9.66 -1.02
CA ILE A 69 1.38 8.39 -1.47
C ILE A 69 0.28 7.33 -1.43
N VAL A 70 0.10 6.58 -2.53
CA VAL A 70 -0.84 5.47 -2.55
C VAL A 70 -0.09 4.17 -2.77
N VAL A 71 -0.24 3.25 -1.84
CA VAL A 71 0.41 1.93 -1.84
C VAL A 71 -0.62 0.88 -2.20
N MET A 72 -0.38 0.16 -3.28
CA MET A 72 -1.25 -0.92 -3.77
C MET A 72 -0.52 -2.25 -3.63
N PRO A 73 -0.66 -2.92 -2.48
CA PRO A 73 0.02 -4.18 -2.21
C PRO A 73 -0.69 -5.37 -2.85
N ASN A 74 -0.06 -6.53 -2.75
CA ASN A 74 -0.60 -7.79 -3.23
C ASN A 74 -0.84 -8.77 -2.08
N THR A 75 -1.89 -9.56 -2.18
CA THR A 75 -2.17 -10.71 -1.30
C THR A 75 -2.58 -11.95 -2.11
N SER A 76 -2.54 -11.87 -3.45
CA SER A 76 -3.18 -12.89 -4.30
C SER A 76 -4.62 -13.15 -3.84
N ASN A 77 -5.02 -14.39 -3.63
CA ASN A 77 -6.30 -14.74 -3.02
C ASN A 77 -6.18 -15.10 -1.52
N GLY A 78 -5.16 -14.56 -0.85
CA GLY A 78 -4.80 -14.91 0.54
C GLY A 78 -5.55 -14.13 1.63
N TRP A 79 -6.52 -13.30 1.28
CA TRP A 79 -7.39 -12.58 2.21
C TRP A 79 -6.65 -11.75 3.27
N TYR A 80 -5.44 -11.28 2.95
CA TYR A 80 -4.64 -10.48 3.89
C TYR A 80 -4.46 -11.19 5.25
N THR A 81 -4.26 -12.51 5.20
CA THR A 81 -4.29 -13.39 6.37
C THR A 81 -3.06 -14.28 6.40
N ASP A 82 -2.53 -14.50 7.59
CA ASP A 82 -1.54 -15.55 7.83
C ASP A 82 -2.26 -16.89 7.93
N THR A 83 -1.74 -17.91 7.24
CA THR A 83 -2.33 -19.25 7.24
C THR A 83 -1.31 -20.29 7.68
N GLN A 84 -1.79 -21.33 8.35
CA GLN A 84 -0.92 -22.38 8.91
C GLN A 84 -0.13 -23.14 7.84
N TYR A 85 -0.71 -23.32 6.65
CA TYR A 85 -0.14 -24.08 5.54
C TYR A 85 0.11 -23.24 4.29
N GLY A 86 -0.03 -21.93 4.39
CA GLY A 86 0.15 -20.99 3.30
C GLY A 86 1.11 -19.88 3.67
N TYR A 87 0.99 -18.78 2.95
CA TYR A 87 1.85 -17.62 3.13
C TYR A 87 1.31 -16.68 4.22
N ASN A 88 2.22 -15.97 4.86
CA ASN A 88 1.92 -15.02 5.93
C ASN A 88 1.65 -13.61 5.39
N TYR A 89 0.60 -13.47 4.59
CA TYR A 89 0.25 -12.21 3.95
C TYR A 89 -0.07 -11.09 4.93
N TYR A 90 -0.70 -11.40 6.06
CA TYR A 90 -0.96 -10.39 7.08
C TYR A 90 0.34 -9.80 7.64
N THR A 91 1.27 -10.64 8.06
CA THR A 91 2.56 -10.19 8.59
C THR A 91 3.37 -9.44 7.55
N ALA A 92 3.37 -9.90 6.30
CA ALA A 92 4.04 -9.22 5.19
C ALA A 92 3.49 -7.79 4.98
N LEU A 93 2.17 -7.61 5.06
CA LEU A 93 1.56 -6.29 4.87
C LEU A 93 1.62 -5.40 6.10
N ALA A 94 1.37 -5.96 7.29
CA ALA A 94 1.26 -5.18 8.52
C ALA A 94 2.63 -4.75 9.07
N GLU A 95 3.64 -5.60 8.91
CA GLU A 95 4.93 -5.41 9.57
C GLU A 95 6.09 -5.18 8.60
N GLU A 96 6.21 -5.99 7.54
CA GLU A 96 7.34 -5.90 6.62
C GLU A 96 7.20 -4.75 5.63
N LEU A 97 6.09 -4.69 4.89
CA LEU A 97 5.90 -3.71 3.82
C LEU A 97 6.10 -2.26 4.26
N PRO A 98 5.57 -1.80 5.42
CA PRO A 98 5.82 -0.43 5.86
C PRO A 98 7.29 -0.11 6.08
N LYS A 99 8.08 -1.08 6.56
CA LYS A 99 9.54 -0.91 6.74
C LYS A 99 10.26 -0.83 5.40
N VAL A 100 9.89 -1.67 4.45
CA VAL A 100 10.44 -1.65 3.08
C VAL A 100 10.14 -0.32 2.41
N LEU A 101 8.88 0.11 2.44
CA LEU A 101 8.45 1.36 1.84
C LEU A 101 9.14 2.58 2.46
N LYS A 102 9.37 2.58 3.77
CA LYS A 102 10.07 3.68 4.45
C LYS A 102 11.51 3.83 3.99
N ARG A 103 12.17 2.73 3.61
CA ARG A 103 13.52 2.78 3.01
C ARG A 103 13.51 3.42 1.63
N PHE A 104 12.48 3.13 0.81
CA PHE A 104 12.35 3.72 -0.53
C PHE A 104 11.81 5.14 -0.49
N PHE A 105 10.93 5.43 0.44
CA PHE A 105 10.20 6.70 0.56
C PHE A 105 10.39 7.31 1.96
N PRO A 106 11.56 7.87 2.26
CA PRO A 106 11.85 8.41 3.60
C PRO A 106 10.93 9.58 3.99
N ASN A 107 10.29 10.24 3.01
CA ASN A 107 9.32 11.32 3.23
C ASN A 107 7.90 10.83 3.53
N MET A 108 7.64 9.54 3.41
CA MET A 108 6.36 8.95 3.80
C MET A 108 6.14 9.12 5.30
N THR A 109 4.93 9.48 5.70
CA THR A 109 4.59 9.70 7.11
C THR A 109 4.75 8.44 7.97
N ASN A 110 5.02 8.64 9.27
CA ASN A 110 4.89 7.64 10.32
C ASN A 110 3.69 7.93 11.24
N GLU A 111 2.99 9.05 11.01
CA GLU A 111 1.89 9.48 11.86
C GLU A 111 0.63 8.68 11.54
N ARG A 112 -0.04 8.19 12.59
CA ARG A 112 -1.26 7.42 12.46
C ARG A 112 -2.37 8.22 11.76
N ASP A 113 -2.55 9.46 12.15
CA ASP A 113 -3.58 10.37 11.64
C ASP A 113 -3.40 10.76 10.16
N LYS A 114 -2.25 10.39 9.58
CA LYS A 114 -1.92 10.57 8.15
C LYS A 114 -1.76 9.25 7.41
N THR A 115 -2.08 8.13 8.04
CA THR A 115 -1.95 6.79 7.47
C THR A 115 -3.33 6.15 7.33
N PHE A 116 -3.75 5.96 6.09
CA PHE A 116 -5.10 5.50 5.76
C PHE A 116 -5.08 4.13 5.09
N ILE A 117 -6.19 3.43 5.18
CA ILE A 117 -6.38 2.14 4.51
C ILE A 117 -7.78 2.05 3.93
N ALA A 118 -7.88 1.55 2.72
CA ALA A 118 -9.14 1.29 2.02
C ALA A 118 -9.00 0.07 1.12
N GLY A 119 -10.13 -0.50 0.73
CA GLY A 119 -10.11 -1.66 -0.17
C GLY A 119 -11.49 -2.04 -0.66
N LEU A 120 -11.53 -2.88 -1.69
CA LEU A 120 -12.74 -3.40 -2.30
C LEU A 120 -12.88 -4.89 -2.00
N SER A 121 -14.09 -5.33 -1.58
CA SER A 121 -14.40 -6.76 -1.38
C SER A 121 -13.42 -7.42 -0.39
N MET A 122 -12.64 -8.42 -0.82
CA MET A 122 -11.55 -9.01 -0.02
C MET A 122 -10.61 -7.92 0.54
N GLY A 123 -10.34 -6.86 -0.23
CA GLY A 123 -9.57 -5.70 0.23
C GLY A 123 -10.29 -4.90 1.31
N GLY A 124 -11.62 -4.82 1.28
CA GLY A 124 -12.43 -4.24 2.36
C GLY A 124 -12.28 -5.02 3.66
N TYR A 125 -12.37 -6.34 3.59
CA TYR A 125 -12.07 -7.22 4.74
C TYR A 125 -10.65 -6.97 5.29
N GLY A 126 -9.65 -6.95 4.40
CA GLY A 126 -8.26 -6.68 4.77
C GLY A 126 -8.09 -5.31 5.43
N SER A 127 -8.80 -4.30 4.94
CA SER A 127 -8.76 -2.95 5.52
C SER A 127 -9.28 -2.94 6.95
N PHE A 128 -10.43 -3.52 7.21
CA PHE A 128 -10.95 -3.65 8.58
C PHE A 128 -10.02 -4.47 9.46
N LYS A 129 -9.54 -5.60 8.96
CA LYS A 129 -8.63 -6.46 9.73
C LYS A 129 -7.38 -5.71 10.16
N LEU A 130 -6.71 -5.04 9.23
CA LEU A 130 -5.48 -4.28 9.53
C LEU A 130 -5.74 -3.07 10.41
N ALA A 131 -6.81 -2.30 10.16
CA ALA A 131 -7.15 -1.13 10.94
C ALA A 131 -7.52 -1.45 12.38
N LEU A 132 -8.22 -2.57 12.62
CA LEU A 132 -8.66 -2.97 13.97
C LEU A 132 -7.60 -3.75 14.76
N SER A 133 -6.60 -4.32 14.10
CA SER A 133 -5.57 -5.15 14.74
C SER A 133 -4.22 -4.45 14.90
N THR A 134 -4.07 -3.23 14.38
CA THR A 134 -2.85 -2.42 14.51
C THR A 134 -3.19 -0.98 14.88
N ASP A 135 -2.25 -0.28 15.51
CA ASP A 135 -2.37 1.15 15.80
C ASP A 135 -1.86 2.05 14.66
N ARG A 136 -1.67 1.49 13.47
CA ARG A 136 -1.05 2.19 12.34
C ARG A 136 -2.01 3.12 11.59
N PHE A 137 -3.28 2.76 11.49
CA PHE A 137 -4.24 3.43 10.62
C PHE A 137 -5.23 4.30 11.41
N SER A 138 -5.62 5.40 10.74
CA SER A 138 -6.65 6.32 11.22
C SER A 138 -8.00 5.99 10.60
#